data_6f1260cf3df97e440a596cf20f1b0cb6
#
_entry.id   6f1260cf3df97e440a596cf20f1b0cb6
#
_cell.length_a   1.000
_cell.length_b   1.000
_cell.length_c   1.000
_cell.angle_alpha   90.00
_cell.angle_beta   90.00
_cell.angle_gamma   90.00
#
_symmetry.space_group_name_H-M   'P 1'
#
loop_
_entity.id
_entity.type
_entity.pdbx_description
1 polymer ?
#
loop_
_entity_poly.entity_id
_entity_poly.type
_entity_poly.pdbx_seq_one_letter_code
_entity_poly.pdbx_strand_id
1 'polypeptide(L)'
;MKIACLQFNPIQENTYVVWDDTKACIVIDAGNSNPREDAALDNFIAEHGLKPVMAVNTHGHFDHTLGVEHLKQRYGIPFALSSKDRFLLDNAATSGSVFGVKIGAMPAADLDLDTLSEVRFGNTALRVIRTPGHTPGHVALYEPDSKSLFTGDTLFRESIRPHRPAGRRLFVDHALDPRLADSAGRGGAHLSRPRSRVDDRPRNALQPLHRRGAERGGQLPELKIKN
;
A
#
# COMPACT_ATOMS: atom_id res chain seq x y z
N MET A 1 -15.79 7.93 -6.04
CA MET A 1 -14.32 7.73 -6.16
C MET A 1 -14.03 6.56 -7.10
N LYS A 2 -12.96 6.62 -7.89
CA LYS A 2 -12.48 5.56 -8.77
C LYS A 2 -11.09 5.13 -8.31
N ILE A 3 -10.74 3.85 -8.50
CA ILE A 3 -9.50 3.26 -8.02
C ILE A 3 -8.90 2.39 -9.12
N ALA A 4 -7.63 2.57 -9.39
CA ALA A 4 -6.83 1.62 -10.16
C ALA A 4 -5.68 1.09 -9.29
N CYS A 5 -5.32 -0.16 -9.50
CA CYS A 5 -4.19 -0.80 -8.85
C CYS A 5 -3.19 -1.22 -9.91
N LEU A 6 -1.95 -0.75 -9.79
CA LEU A 6 -0.82 -1.16 -10.61
C LEU A 6 0.16 -1.92 -9.72
N GLN A 7 0.73 -3.00 -10.24
CA GLN A 7 1.75 -3.76 -9.51
C GLN A 7 3.13 -3.38 -10.01
N PHE A 8 4.00 -2.97 -9.09
CA PHE A 8 5.35 -2.53 -9.39
C PHE A 8 6.38 -3.27 -8.55
N ASN A 9 7.63 -3.09 -8.91
CA ASN A 9 8.86 -3.64 -8.35
C ASN A 9 8.89 -5.18 -8.22
N PRO A 10 10.06 -5.80 -7.95
CA PRO A 10 10.18 -7.26 -7.82
C PRO A 10 9.38 -7.88 -6.67
N ILE A 11 8.96 -7.05 -5.70
CA ILE A 11 8.17 -7.48 -4.53
C ILE A 11 6.67 -7.52 -4.88
N GLN A 12 6.29 -7.00 -6.08
CA GLN A 12 4.90 -6.91 -6.56
C GLN A 12 4.03 -6.03 -5.64
N GLU A 13 4.58 -4.85 -5.27
CA GLU A 13 3.86 -3.86 -4.49
C GLU A 13 2.67 -3.31 -5.28
N ASN A 14 1.54 -3.08 -4.58
CA ASN A 14 0.33 -2.52 -5.17
C ASN A 14 0.29 -1.01 -4.97
N THR A 15 0.61 -0.28 -6.02
CA THR A 15 0.43 1.17 -6.11
C THR A 15 -1.01 1.48 -6.53
N TYR A 16 -1.69 2.33 -5.76
CA TYR A 16 -3.07 2.73 -6.09
C TYR A 16 -3.09 4.15 -6.65
N VAL A 17 -3.74 4.33 -7.79
CA VAL A 17 -4.15 5.64 -8.29
C VAL A 17 -5.62 5.82 -7.96
N VAL A 18 -5.93 6.86 -7.18
CA VAL A 18 -7.28 7.12 -6.67
C VAL A 18 -7.72 8.50 -7.10
N TRP A 19 -8.89 8.60 -7.76
CA TRP A 19 -9.38 9.88 -8.31
C TRP A 19 -10.90 9.99 -8.22
N ASP A 20 -11.40 11.20 -8.38
CA ASP A 20 -12.81 11.51 -8.47
C ASP A 20 -13.19 12.13 -9.84
N ASP A 21 -14.41 12.66 -9.95
CA ASP A 21 -14.91 13.23 -11.20
C ASP A 21 -14.24 14.55 -11.57
N THR A 22 -13.51 15.21 -10.65
CA THR A 22 -12.70 16.40 -10.93
C THR A 22 -11.42 16.08 -11.68
N LYS A 23 -11.06 14.79 -11.79
CA LYS A 23 -9.79 14.28 -12.30
C LYS A 23 -8.59 14.54 -11.38
N ALA A 24 -8.76 15.22 -10.24
CA ALA A 24 -7.73 15.25 -9.23
C ALA A 24 -7.48 13.82 -8.71
N CYS A 25 -6.22 13.43 -8.57
CA CYS A 25 -5.85 12.11 -8.10
C CYS A 25 -4.72 12.15 -7.07
N ILE A 26 -4.71 11.16 -6.21
CA ILE A 26 -3.57 10.83 -5.35
C ILE A 26 -2.99 9.48 -5.78
N VAL A 27 -1.70 9.29 -5.52
CA VAL A 27 -1.02 8.01 -5.68
C VAL A 27 -0.69 7.48 -4.29
N ILE A 28 -1.24 6.32 -3.94
CA ILE A 28 -1.01 5.68 -2.65
C ILE A 28 0.02 4.57 -2.85
N ASP A 29 1.05 4.55 -2.00
CA ASP A 29 2.13 3.57 -1.99
C ASP A 29 2.81 3.43 -3.37
N ALA A 30 3.52 4.47 -3.79
CA ALA A 30 4.17 4.53 -5.09
C ALA A 30 5.41 3.61 -5.13
N GLY A 31 5.22 2.38 -5.62
CA GLY A 31 6.24 1.33 -5.66
C GLY A 31 7.02 1.22 -6.98
N ASN A 32 6.76 2.08 -7.97
CA ASN A 32 7.48 2.08 -9.24
C ASN A 32 8.97 2.31 -9.01
N SER A 33 9.81 1.41 -9.55
CA SER A 33 11.22 1.26 -9.17
C SER A 33 12.21 1.46 -10.33
N ASN A 34 11.71 1.69 -11.53
CA ASN A 34 12.54 1.80 -12.73
C ASN A 34 11.81 2.61 -13.82
N PRO A 35 12.54 3.11 -14.85
CA PRO A 35 11.95 3.96 -15.90
C PRO A 35 10.79 3.34 -16.69
N ARG A 36 10.71 2.01 -16.77
CA ARG A 36 9.58 1.32 -17.44
C ARG A 36 8.32 1.40 -16.57
N GLU A 37 8.47 1.21 -15.28
CA GLU A 37 7.36 1.32 -14.33
C GLU A 37 6.92 2.77 -14.16
N ASP A 38 7.87 3.73 -14.14
CA ASP A 38 7.58 5.16 -14.16
C ASP A 38 6.73 5.53 -15.37
N ALA A 39 7.15 5.09 -16.57
CA ALA A 39 6.39 5.34 -17.78
C ALA A 39 5.02 4.66 -17.78
N ALA A 40 4.87 3.49 -17.16
CA ALA A 40 3.57 2.82 -17.05
C ALA A 40 2.59 3.61 -16.17
N LEU A 41 3.07 4.17 -15.05
CA LEU A 41 2.29 5.03 -14.18
C LEU A 41 1.93 6.36 -14.88
N ASP A 42 2.89 7.01 -15.54
CA ASP A 42 2.69 8.25 -16.28
C ASP A 42 1.68 8.09 -17.42
N ASN A 43 1.79 6.99 -18.19
CA ASN A 43 0.86 6.68 -19.27
C ASN A 43 -0.56 6.48 -18.73
N PHE A 44 -0.72 5.72 -17.63
CA PHE A 44 -2.01 5.54 -16.98
C PHE A 44 -2.64 6.88 -16.59
N ILE A 45 -1.86 7.76 -15.95
CA ILE A 45 -2.30 9.10 -15.54
C ILE A 45 -2.72 9.94 -16.75
N ALA A 46 -1.91 9.93 -17.82
CA ALA A 46 -2.17 10.68 -19.05
C ALA A 46 -3.41 10.17 -19.81
N GLU A 47 -3.53 8.85 -20.00
CA GLU A 47 -4.65 8.20 -20.71
C GLU A 47 -6.00 8.50 -20.05
N HIS A 48 -6.04 8.64 -18.72
CA HIS A 48 -7.24 8.95 -17.97
C HIS A 48 -7.44 10.46 -17.75
N GLY A 49 -6.53 11.31 -18.21
CA GLY A 49 -6.55 12.76 -18.05
C GLY A 49 -6.50 13.18 -16.57
N LEU A 50 -5.77 12.43 -15.74
CA LEU A 50 -5.70 12.67 -14.31
C LEU A 50 -4.71 13.78 -13.97
N LYS A 51 -4.95 14.42 -12.82
CA LYS A 51 -4.12 15.50 -12.28
C LYS A 51 -3.60 15.07 -10.91
N PRO A 52 -2.40 14.51 -10.81
CA PRO A 52 -1.82 14.15 -9.52
C PRO A 52 -1.69 15.39 -8.62
N VAL A 53 -2.12 15.27 -7.37
CA VAL A 53 -2.07 16.35 -6.38
C VAL A 53 -1.27 15.99 -5.14
N MET A 54 -1.03 14.69 -4.90
CA MET A 54 -0.26 14.23 -3.74
C MET A 54 0.17 12.77 -3.93
N ALA A 55 1.35 12.42 -3.43
CA ALA A 55 1.77 11.06 -3.13
C ALA A 55 1.51 10.81 -1.65
N VAL A 56 0.89 9.68 -1.29
CA VAL A 56 0.55 9.34 0.10
C VAL A 56 1.00 7.92 0.37
N ASN A 57 1.74 7.70 1.45
CA ASN A 57 2.15 6.34 1.79
C ASN A 57 1.51 5.87 3.08
N THR A 58 1.07 4.61 3.07
CA THR A 58 0.54 3.95 4.27
C THR A 58 1.61 3.75 5.31
N HIS A 59 2.86 3.53 4.88
CA HIS A 59 4.02 3.40 5.74
C HIS A 59 5.34 3.62 4.96
N GLY A 60 6.48 3.61 5.66
CA GLY A 60 7.76 4.04 5.13
C GLY A 60 8.66 2.93 4.58
N HIS A 61 8.20 1.70 4.33
CA HIS A 61 9.04 0.68 3.73
C HIS A 61 9.41 1.05 2.29
N PHE A 62 10.61 0.65 1.87
CA PHE A 62 11.21 1.09 0.61
C PHE A 62 10.37 0.69 -0.60
N ASP A 63 9.80 -0.51 -0.59
CA ASP A 63 8.99 -1.04 -1.68
C ASP A 63 7.70 -0.24 -1.95
N HIS A 64 7.20 0.49 -0.95
CA HIS A 64 6.07 1.41 -1.06
C HIS A 64 6.47 2.83 -1.45
N THR A 65 7.78 3.17 -1.37
CA THR A 65 8.25 4.56 -1.51
C THR A 65 9.15 4.79 -2.72
N LEU A 66 9.54 3.75 -3.47
CA LEU A 66 10.51 3.83 -4.58
C LEU A 66 10.13 4.85 -5.65
N GLY A 67 8.83 5.00 -5.96
CA GLY A 67 8.33 5.91 -6.99
C GLY A 67 8.07 7.34 -6.53
N VAL A 68 8.23 7.63 -5.24
CA VAL A 68 7.89 8.96 -4.70
C VAL A 68 8.76 10.05 -5.31
N GLU A 69 10.06 9.80 -5.48
CA GLU A 69 10.96 10.79 -6.10
C GLU A 69 10.53 11.10 -7.54
N HIS A 70 10.19 10.09 -8.34
CA HIS A 70 9.66 10.28 -9.69
C HIS A 70 8.40 11.17 -9.68
N LEU A 71 7.44 10.89 -8.79
CA LEU A 71 6.20 11.67 -8.68
C LEU A 71 6.47 13.13 -8.30
N LYS A 72 7.37 13.37 -7.35
CA LYS A 72 7.77 14.74 -6.94
C LYS A 72 8.41 15.50 -8.10
N GLN A 73 9.33 14.87 -8.81
CA GLN A 73 10.04 15.50 -9.92
C GLN A 73 9.11 15.74 -11.13
N ARG A 74 8.29 14.76 -11.45
CA ARG A 74 7.45 14.77 -12.66
C ARG A 74 6.24 15.68 -12.53
N TYR A 75 5.59 15.70 -11.36
CA TYR A 75 4.32 16.39 -11.15
C TYR A 75 4.39 17.55 -10.15
N GLY A 76 5.51 17.73 -9.46
CA GLY A 76 5.67 18.79 -8.47
C GLY A 76 4.75 18.68 -7.27
N ILE A 77 4.35 17.43 -6.91
CA ILE A 77 3.36 17.18 -5.87
C ILE A 77 4.00 16.90 -4.51
N PRO A 78 3.33 17.22 -3.39
CA PRO A 78 3.82 16.89 -2.06
C PRO A 78 3.73 15.40 -1.78
N PHE A 79 4.57 14.95 -0.85
CA PHE A 79 4.61 13.59 -0.31
C PHE A 79 4.15 13.59 1.15
N ALA A 80 3.18 12.73 1.48
CA ALA A 80 2.63 12.56 2.82
C ALA A 80 3.02 11.19 3.39
N LEU A 81 3.62 11.19 4.58
CA LEU A 81 4.00 9.99 5.35
C LEU A 81 3.93 10.34 6.85
N SER A 82 3.69 9.34 7.70
CA SER A 82 3.85 9.51 9.15
C SER A 82 5.31 9.80 9.52
N SER A 83 5.54 10.85 10.34
CA SER A 83 6.87 11.20 10.81
C SER A 83 7.55 10.10 11.61
N LYS A 84 6.78 9.18 12.20
CA LYS A 84 7.28 8.01 12.94
C LYS A 84 7.97 6.99 12.03
N ASP A 85 7.73 7.03 10.72
CA ASP A 85 8.37 6.13 9.75
C ASP A 85 9.53 6.79 8.99
N ARG A 86 9.90 8.04 9.32
CA ARG A 86 11.01 8.74 8.69
C ARG A 86 12.30 7.91 8.69
N PHE A 87 12.60 7.22 9.79
CA PHE A 87 13.80 6.39 9.92
C PHE A 87 13.85 5.26 8.87
N LEU A 88 12.72 4.81 8.36
CA LEU A 88 12.65 3.81 7.29
C LEU A 88 13.12 4.39 5.95
N LEU A 89 12.79 5.65 5.66
CA LEU A 89 13.31 6.36 4.48
C LEU A 89 14.83 6.54 4.60
N ASP A 90 15.33 6.95 5.77
CA ASP A 90 16.75 7.17 6.03
C ASP A 90 17.57 5.84 5.88
N ASN A 91 16.93 4.68 6.14
CA ASN A 91 17.54 3.35 6.04
C ASN A 91 17.12 2.55 4.80
N ALA A 92 16.41 3.16 3.83
CA ALA A 92 15.88 2.47 2.66
C ALA A 92 16.96 1.78 1.83
N ALA A 93 18.12 2.40 1.65
CA ALA A 93 19.25 1.83 0.91
C ALA A 93 19.77 0.52 1.54
N THR A 94 19.87 0.48 2.88
CA THR A 94 20.27 -0.72 3.61
C THR A 94 19.21 -1.82 3.48
N SER A 95 17.95 -1.47 3.66
CA SER A 95 16.83 -2.41 3.54
C SER A 95 16.71 -2.97 2.13
N GLY A 96 16.82 -2.12 1.11
CA GLY A 96 16.75 -2.55 -0.30
C GLY A 96 17.90 -3.48 -0.69
N SER A 97 19.11 -3.27 -0.15
CA SER A 97 20.26 -4.11 -0.44
C SER A 97 20.04 -5.58 -0.06
N VAL A 98 19.29 -5.84 1.01
CA VAL A 98 18.92 -7.21 1.45
C VAL A 98 18.06 -7.91 0.38
N PHE A 99 17.29 -7.15 -0.38
CA PHE A 99 16.44 -7.65 -1.47
C PHE A 99 17.09 -7.51 -2.85
N GLY A 100 18.38 -7.12 -2.92
CA GLY A 100 19.09 -6.92 -4.17
C GLY A 100 18.64 -5.66 -4.95
N VAL A 101 17.93 -4.74 -4.30
CA VAL A 101 17.45 -3.47 -4.88
C VAL A 101 18.42 -2.36 -4.50
N LYS A 102 18.98 -1.69 -5.53
CA LYS A 102 19.82 -0.50 -5.32
C LYS A 102 18.93 0.73 -5.18
N ILE A 103 18.94 1.34 -4.01
CA ILE A 103 18.11 2.52 -3.69
C ILE A 103 19.03 3.71 -3.44
N GLY A 104 18.67 4.86 -4.04
CA GLY A 104 19.29 6.17 -3.75
C GLY A 104 18.76 6.77 -2.44
N ALA A 105 19.03 8.06 -2.24
CA ALA A 105 18.43 8.81 -1.15
C ALA A 105 16.93 8.95 -1.39
N MET A 106 16.13 8.64 -0.36
CA MET A 106 14.68 8.79 -0.44
C MET A 106 14.28 10.25 -0.15
N PRO A 107 13.25 10.78 -0.84
CA PRO A 107 12.76 12.12 -0.56
C PRO A 107 12.14 12.23 0.83
N ALA A 108 12.34 13.36 1.50
CA ALA A 108 11.66 13.63 2.75
C ALA A 108 10.16 13.86 2.52
N ALA A 109 9.34 13.47 3.50
CA ALA A 109 7.92 13.79 3.50
C ALA A 109 7.72 15.31 3.69
N ASP A 110 6.80 15.88 2.91
CA ASP A 110 6.38 17.27 3.01
C ASP A 110 5.24 17.46 4.02
N LEU A 111 4.43 16.41 4.20
CA LEU A 111 3.27 16.41 5.09
C LEU A 111 3.35 15.23 6.06
N ASP A 112 3.06 15.51 7.34
CA ASP A 112 3.03 14.49 8.39
C ASP A 112 1.60 13.97 8.60
N LEU A 113 1.37 12.69 8.25
CA LEU A 113 0.08 12.03 8.44
C LEU A 113 -0.32 11.88 9.93
N ASP A 114 0.63 11.96 10.87
CA ASP A 114 0.29 11.97 12.30
C ASP A 114 -0.45 13.24 12.73
N THR A 115 -0.34 14.32 11.95
CA THR A 115 -1.03 15.59 12.23
C THR A 115 -2.36 15.73 11.47
N LEU A 116 -2.62 14.85 10.51
CA LEU A 116 -3.80 14.90 9.66
C LEU A 116 -4.87 13.91 10.12
N SER A 117 -6.12 14.32 10.08
CA SER A 117 -7.28 13.44 10.25
C SER A 117 -7.77 12.88 8.92
N GLU A 118 -7.44 13.55 7.81
CA GLU A 118 -7.86 13.17 6.46
C GLU A 118 -6.89 13.70 5.41
N VAL A 119 -6.86 13.01 4.26
CA VAL A 119 -6.19 13.42 3.01
C VAL A 119 -7.26 13.79 2.00
N ARG A 120 -7.15 14.98 1.37
CA ARG A 120 -8.14 15.48 0.42
C ARG A 120 -7.58 15.59 -0.99
N PHE A 121 -8.43 15.27 -1.98
CA PHE A 121 -8.18 15.53 -3.39
C PHE A 121 -9.51 15.74 -4.10
N GLY A 122 -9.58 16.74 -4.98
CA GLY A 122 -10.83 17.13 -5.62
C GLY A 122 -11.95 17.31 -4.60
N ASN A 123 -13.03 16.56 -4.75
CA ASN A 123 -14.19 16.56 -3.84
C ASN A 123 -14.15 15.37 -2.85
N THR A 124 -13.08 14.56 -2.84
CA THR A 124 -12.96 13.34 -2.05
C THR A 124 -12.04 13.55 -0.85
N ALA A 125 -12.38 12.92 0.28
CA ALA A 125 -11.56 12.88 1.48
C ALA A 125 -11.37 11.42 1.95
N LEU A 126 -10.13 11.04 2.24
CA LEU A 126 -9.79 9.78 2.88
C LEU A 126 -9.45 10.04 4.36
N ARG A 127 -10.14 9.38 5.28
CA ARG A 127 -9.80 9.44 6.70
C ARG A 127 -8.48 8.73 6.97
N VAL A 128 -7.61 9.35 7.77
CA VAL A 128 -6.35 8.74 8.22
C VAL A 128 -6.62 7.96 9.50
N ILE A 129 -6.46 6.64 9.45
CA ILE A 129 -6.64 5.74 10.60
C ILE A 129 -5.26 5.21 10.99
N ARG A 130 -4.79 5.53 12.19
CA ARG A 130 -3.51 5.04 12.69
C ARG A 130 -3.61 3.56 13.03
N THR A 131 -2.76 2.76 12.42
CA THR A 131 -2.71 1.29 12.57
C THR A 131 -1.29 0.82 12.87
N PRO A 132 -0.67 1.32 13.95
CA PRO A 132 0.71 0.96 14.29
C PRO A 132 0.83 -0.54 14.57
N GLY A 133 1.92 -1.16 14.12
CA GLY A 133 2.18 -2.59 14.31
C GLY A 133 3.20 -3.11 13.32
N HIS A 134 2.90 -3.06 12.03
CA HIS A 134 3.85 -3.39 10.97
C HIS A 134 5.02 -2.40 10.95
N THR A 135 4.70 -1.10 11.02
CA THR A 135 5.62 -0.03 11.35
C THR A 135 5.02 0.87 12.44
N PRO A 136 5.83 1.69 13.14
CA PRO A 136 5.31 2.63 14.14
C PRO A 136 4.39 3.70 13.55
N GLY A 137 4.64 4.12 12.31
CA GLY A 137 3.90 5.18 11.61
C GLY A 137 2.83 4.65 10.65
N HIS A 138 2.53 3.35 10.66
CA HIS A 138 1.57 2.78 9.74
C HIS A 138 0.18 3.39 9.88
N VAL A 139 -0.44 3.72 8.74
CA VAL A 139 -1.81 4.21 8.64
C VAL A 139 -2.61 3.41 7.62
N ALA A 140 -3.91 3.32 7.82
CA ALA A 140 -4.87 2.94 6.79
C ALA A 140 -5.64 4.18 6.33
N LEU A 141 -6.04 4.22 5.05
CA LEU A 141 -6.79 5.32 4.47
C LEU A 141 -8.20 4.85 4.12
N TYR A 142 -9.22 5.49 4.68
CA TYR A 142 -10.61 5.06 4.54
C TYR A 142 -11.50 6.10 3.86
N GLU A 143 -12.23 5.69 2.83
CA GLU A 143 -13.23 6.49 2.16
C GLU A 143 -14.63 5.94 2.49
N PRO A 144 -15.48 6.73 3.19
CA PRO A 144 -16.72 6.21 3.74
C PRO A 144 -17.84 5.98 2.72
N ASP A 145 -17.93 6.78 1.66
CA ASP A 145 -19.03 6.71 0.69
C ASP A 145 -18.95 5.44 -0.17
N SER A 146 -17.76 5.13 -0.68
CA SER A 146 -17.49 3.88 -1.42
C SER A 146 -17.13 2.71 -0.51
N LYS A 147 -16.97 2.96 0.81
CA LYS A 147 -16.50 1.98 1.81
C LYS A 147 -15.17 1.34 1.43
N SER A 148 -14.28 2.12 0.84
CA SER A 148 -12.96 1.66 0.41
C SER A 148 -11.92 1.90 1.49
N LEU A 149 -11.08 0.89 1.77
CA LEU A 149 -10.01 0.97 2.75
C LEU A 149 -8.70 0.51 2.12
N PHE A 150 -7.68 1.38 2.19
CA PHE A 150 -6.32 1.07 1.81
C PHE A 150 -5.55 0.73 3.08
N THR A 151 -5.16 -0.53 3.22
CA THR A 151 -4.65 -1.08 4.49
C THR A 151 -3.13 -1.19 4.53
N GLY A 152 -2.45 -0.87 3.42
CA GLY A 152 -1.03 -1.15 3.33
C GLY A 152 -0.71 -2.60 3.73
N ASP A 153 0.32 -2.78 4.53
CA ASP A 153 0.80 -4.09 4.98
C ASP A 153 0.15 -4.61 6.29
N THR A 154 -1.01 -4.09 6.68
CA THR A 154 -1.72 -4.54 7.89
C THR A 154 -2.62 -5.74 7.63
N LEU A 155 -3.35 -5.75 6.50
CA LEU A 155 -4.27 -6.82 6.12
C LEU A 155 -3.88 -7.37 4.76
N PHE A 156 -3.83 -8.68 4.65
CA PHE A 156 -3.62 -9.41 3.40
C PHE A 156 -4.86 -10.22 3.09
N ARG A 157 -5.17 -10.39 1.79
CA ARG A 157 -6.30 -11.22 1.38
C ARG A 157 -6.19 -12.60 2.06
N GLU A 158 -7.22 -12.96 2.85
CA GLU A 158 -7.35 -14.24 3.53
C GLU A 158 -6.37 -14.51 4.68
N SER A 159 -5.54 -13.53 5.11
CA SER A 159 -4.71 -13.71 6.31
C SER A 159 -4.28 -12.41 6.96
N ILE A 160 -4.06 -12.49 8.27
CA ILE A 160 -3.31 -11.50 9.04
C ILE A 160 -1.84 -11.95 9.00
N ARG A 161 -0.90 -11.06 8.67
CA ARG A 161 0.50 -11.43 8.45
C ARG A 161 1.13 -12.11 9.67
N PRO A 162 1.62 -13.35 9.59
CA PRO A 162 2.67 -13.82 10.47
C PRO A 162 4.02 -13.26 9.98
N HIS A 163 4.96 -13.04 10.89
CA HIS A 163 6.28 -12.44 10.69
C HIS A 163 7.22 -13.15 9.68
N ARG A 164 6.77 -13.53 8.47
CA ARG A 164 7.65 -14.10 7.44
C ARG A 164 7.18 -13.77 6.02
N PRO A 165 8.13 -13.45 5.09
CA PRO A 165 7.79 -13.04 3.73
C PRO A 165 7.52 -14.23 2.82
N ALA A 166 6.33 -14.31 2.24
CA ALA A 166 6.05 -15.09 1.04
C ALA A 166 4.80 -14.58 0.35
N GLY A 167 4.92 -14.22 -0.92
CA GLY A 167 3.92 -14.04 -1.96
C GLY A 167 2.70 -13.16 -1.62
N ARG A 168 2.71 -11.90 -2.05
CA ARG A 168 1.69 -10.90 -1.70
C ARG A 168 0.70 -10.64 -2.82
N ARG A 169 -0.56 -10.56 -2.47
CA ARG A 169 -1.58 -9.81 -3.24
C ARG A 169 -2.39 -8.99 -2.27
N LEU A 170 -2.37 -7.67 -2.44
CA LEU A 170 -3.23 -6.74 -1.69
C LEU A 170 -4.57 -6.58 -2.42
N PHE A 171 -5.62 -6.44 -1.64
CA PHE A 171 -6.96 -6.14 -2.15
C PHE A 171 -7.56 -4.97 -1.38
N VAL A 172 -8.29 -4.13 -2.10
CA VAL A 172 -9.30 -3.25 -1.51
C VAL A 172 -10.45 -4.16 -1.13
N ASP A 173 -10.64 -4.43 0.15
CA ASP A 173 -11.73 -5.30 0.59
C ASP A 173 -12.96 -4.45 0.95
N HIS A 174 -14.12 -4.84 0.41
CA HIS A 174 -15.38 -4.13 0.55
C HIS A 174 -16.12 -4.46 1.86
N ALA A 175 -15.48 -5.01 2.86
CA ALA A 175 -16.18 -5.37 4.08
C ALA A 175 -15.26 -5.31 5.30
N LEU A 176 -15.03 -4.11 5.82
CA LEU A 176 -14.61 -3.99 7.22
C LEU A 176 -15.78 -3.51 8.06
N ASP A 177 -15.99 -4.21 9.18
CA ASP A 177 -16.99 -3.94 10.20
C ASP A 177 -17.04 -2.43 10.52
N PRO A 178 -18.20 -1.75 10.33
CA PRO A 178 -18.36 -0.33 10.62
C PRO A 178 -17.93 0.06 12.06
N ARG A 179 -17.85 -0.90 12.97
CA ARG A 179 -17.43 -0.72 14.36
C ARG A 179 -15.95 -0.38 14.52
N LEU A 180 -15.09 -0.67 13.53
CA LEU A 180 -13.68 -0.25 13.54
C LEU A 180 -13.48 1.22 13.17
N ALA A 181 -14.41 1.81 12.42
CA ALA A 181 -14.36 3.23 12.07
C ALA A 181 -14.74 4.15 13.24
N ASP A 182 -15.57 3.67 14.20
CA ASP A 182 -16.01 4.43 15.38
C ASP A 182 -14.99 4.41 16.55
N SER A 183 -14.07 3.46 16.57
CA SER A 183 -13.09 3.34 17.68
C SER A 183 -11.94 4.34 17.60
N ALA A 184 -11.72 5.00 16.46
CA ALA A 184 -10.69 6.02 16.29
C ALA A 184 -11.00 7.36 16.98
N GLY A 185 -12.18 7.52 17.55
CA GLY A 185 -12.66 8.75 18.19
C GLY A 185 -12.66 8.79 19.72
N ARG A 186 -12.35 7.71 20.40
CA ARG A 186 -12.36 7.70 21.89
C ARG A 186 -11.22 6.87 22.45
N GLY A 187 -10.41 7.55 23.26
CA GLY A 187 -9.19 7.14 23.94
C GLY A 187 -9.09 5.70 24.41
N GLY A 188 -7.87 5.23 24.31
CA GLY A 188 -7.25 4.09 24.95
C GLY A 188 -8.13 3.04 25.63
N ALA A 189 -8.32 1.89 24.99
CA ALA A 189 -8.79 0.71 25.68
C ALA A 189 -7.85 -0.47 25.40
N HIS A 190 -7.30 -1.01 26.49
CA HIS A 190 -6.56 -2.24 26.57
C HIS A 190 -7.32 -3.41 25.90
N LEU A 191 -6.77 -3.98 24.87
CA LEU A 191 -7.25 -5.25 24.33
C LEU A 191 -6.60 -6.40 25.09
N SER A 192 -7.33 -6.97 26.02
CA SER A 192 -7.03 -8.24 26.66
C SER A 192 -7.23 -9.41 25.67
N ARG A 193 -6.21 -10.25 25.55
CA ARG A 193 -6.19 -11.45 24.70
C ARG A 193 -7.24 -12.47 25.18
N PRO A 194 -8.03 -13.06 24.29
CA PRO A 194 -8.71 -14.32 24.62
C PRO A 194 -7.70 -15.48 24.50
N ARG A 195 -7.59 -16.27 25.57
CA ARG A 195 -6.88 -17.56 25.56
C ARG A 195 -7.73 -18.58 24.81
N SER A 196 -7.27 -19.07 23.65
CA SER A 196 -7.80 -20.28 23.04
C SER A 196 -6.89 -21.47 23.36
N ARG A 197 -7.51 -22.55 23.82
CA ARG A 197 -6.90 -23.84 24.14
C ARG A 197 -6.27 -24.45 22.89
N VAL A 198 -5.03 -24.88 23.05
CA VAL A 198 -4.31 -25.73 22.10
C VAL A 198 -4.88 -27.14 22.20
N ASP A 199 -5.32 -27.70 21.09
CA ASP A 199 -5.62 -29.13 20.96
C ASP A 199 -4.48 -29.77 20.16
N ASP A 200 -3.68 -30.58 20.87
CA ASP A 200 -2.56 -31.35 20.33
C ASP A 200 -3.07 -32.60 19.63
N ARG A 201 -2.87 -32.70 18.31
CA ARG A 201 -2.77 -34.04 17.66
C ARG A 201 -1.82 -34.00 16.46
N PRO A 202 -0.89 -34.95 16.37
CA PRO A 202 0.05 -35.06 15.25
C PRO A 202 -0.58 -35.83 14.07
N ARG A 203 -0.36 -35.39 12.84
CA ARG A 203 -0.54 -36.25 11.67
C ARG A 203 0.59 -36.06 10.67
N ASN A 204 1.38 -37.11 10.58
CA ASN A 204 2.22 -37.46 9.45
C ASN A 204 1.40 -37.60 8.17
N ALA A 205 1.92 -37.15 7.05
CA ALA A 205 2.07 -37.92 5.82
C ALA A 205 2.69 -37.06 4.71
N LEU A 206 3.88 -37.42 4.35
CA LEU A 206 4.55 -37.06 3.10
C LEU A 206 3.87 -37.77 1.92
N GLN A 207 3.65 -37.08 0.83
CA GLN A 207 3.78 -37.65 -0.53
C GLN A 207 4.09 -36.56 -1.57
N PRO A 208 4.98 -36.83 -2.54
CA PRO A 208 5.40 -35.87 -3.55
C PRO A 208 4.60 -36.05 -4.85
N LEU A 209 4.32 -34.98 -5.57
CA LEU A 209 3.78 -35.05 -6.93
C LEU A 209 4.51 -34.11 -7.90
N HIS A 210 5.24 -34.77 -8.75
CA HIS A 210 5.59 -34.55 -10.17
C HIS A 210 5.54 -33.15 -10.80
N ARG A 211 6.71 -32.81 -11.33
CA ARG A 211 6.99 -31.85 -12.43
C ARG A 211 6.23 -32.24 -13.72
N ARG A 212 5.68 -31.25 -14.38
CA ARG A 212 5.60 -31.03 -15.85
C ARG A 212 5.26 -29.56 -16.01
N GLY A 213 5.97 -28.77 -16.78
CA GLY A 213 6.24 -28.67 -18.15
C GLY A 213 6.04 -27.19 -18.50
N ALA A 214 7.08 -26.53 -19.02
CA ALA A 214 7.08 -25.16 -19.49
C ALA A 214 6.13 -24.97 -20.67
N GLU A 215 5.50 -23.78 -20.77
CA GLU A 215 5.38 -23.11 -22.06
C GLU A 215 5.15 -21.61 -21.92
N ARG A 216 5.72 -20.90 -22.90
CA ARG A 216 5.90 -19.45 -22.99
C ARG A 216 4.62 -18.78 -23.47
N GLY A 217 4.33 -17.61 -22.99
CA GLY A 217 3.33 -16.72 -23.53
C GLY A 217 3.32 -15.43 -22.76
N GLY A 218 4.12 -14.45 -23.20
CA GLY A 218 4.07 -13.11 -22.65
C GLY A 218 2.75 -12.44 -23.03
N GLN A 219 1.86 -12.32 -22.07
CA GLN A 219 0.72 -11.41 -22.14
C GLN A 219 0.93 -10.32 -21.12
N LEU A 220 0.76 -9.08 -21.56
CA LEU A 220 0.69 -7.89 -20.73
C LEU A 220 -0.39 -8.09 -19.65
N PRO A 221 -0.17 -7.65 -18.41
CA PRO A 221 -1.18 -7.80 -17.36
C PRO A 221 -2.44 -7.00 -17.72
N GLU A 222 -3.57 -7.69 -17.74
CA GLU A 222 -4.88 -7.07 -17.91
C GLU A 222 -5.19 -6.13 -16.74
N LEU A 223 -5.42 -4.87 -17.09
CA LEU A 223 -5.90 -3.83 -16.17
C LEU A 223 -7.35 -4.17 -15.80
N LYS A 224 -7.61 -4.59 -14.58
CA LYS A 224 -8.98 -4.74 -14.08
C LYS A 224 -9.43 -3.43 -13.44
N ILE A 225 -10.11 -2.62 -14.25
CA ILE A 225 -10.88 -1.47 -13.76
C ILE A 225 -12.21 -2.03 -13.24
N LYS A 226 -12.52 -1.82 -11.97
CA LYS A 226 -13.89 -1.98 -11.48
C LYS A 226 -14.59 -0.64 -11.56
N ASN A 227 -15.64 -0.59 -12.36
CA ASN A 227 -16.61 0.51 -12.41
C ASN A 227 -17.46 0.51 -11.14
#